data_1f97b5828bbb6e2ffcba1c52968bb78a
#
_entry.id   1f97b5828bbb6e2ffcba1c52968bb78a
#
_cell.length_a   1.000
_cell.length_b   1.000
_cell.length_c   1.000
_cell.angle_alpha   90.00
_cell.angle_beta   90.00
_cell.angle_gamma   90.00
#
_symmetry.space_group_name_H-M   'P 1'
#
loop_
_entity.id
_entity.type
_entity.pdbx_description
1 polymer ?
#
loop_
_entity_poly.entity_id
_entity_poly.type
_entity_poly.pdbx_seq_one_letter_code
_entity_poly.pdbx_strand_id
1 'polypeptide(L)'
;MSVMLTDQLRTRLKQLRLSGVLETLDLRLRQAQDETWAHLDFLERLLEDEVERRHHKQFALRLRRAAFQADKTIERFDFSFNPQLNRQAVMNLATCQFIQRKEAVLIVGQTGTGKSHLSQALGHEACRKGFDVLYLNAAKMLTALHAGRADGSFERRLQALVRPDLLIIDDFGLKPLRPPAPEDFFDIVAERYDKPSGATIITSNRALSEFPQLLGDPLLASAGLDRLFESAHVITMTGVSFRARNRNKMLDMPPQNGKPTPSQ
;
A
#
# COMPACT_ATOMS: atom_id res chain seq x y z
N MET A 1 -31.78 -3.80 -37.67
CA MET A 1 -30.63 -3.28 -38.44
C MET A 1 -29.41 -3.25 -37.54
N SER A 2 -28.38 -4.02 -37.84
CA SER A 2 -27.14 -3.98 -37.06
C SER A 2 -26.45 -2.63 -37.31
N VAL A 3 -26.36 -1.78 -36.30
CA VAL A 3 -25.61 -0.51 -36.37
C VAL A 3 -24.14 -0.90 -36.34
N MET A 4 -23.56 -1.11 -37.52
CA MET A 4 -22.11 -1.23 -37.63
C MET A 4 -21.49 0.11 -37.22
N LEU A 5 -20.65 0.08 -36.23
CA LEU A 5 -19.81 1.23 -35.86
C LEU A 5 -19.06 1.66 -37.12
N THR A 6 -19.23 2.90 -37.53
CA THR A 6 -18.45 3.44 -38.65
C THR A 6 -16.97 3.51 -38.26
N ASP A 7 -16.06 3.11 -39.12
CA ASP A 7 -14.61 3.18 -38.87
C ASP A 7 -14.16 4.59 -38.47
N GLN A 8 -14.86 5.61 -38.93
CA GLN A 8 -14.66 7.00 -38.54
C GLN A 8 -14.91 7.24 -37.04
N LEU A 9 -16.00 6.68 -36.48
CA LEU A 9 -16.31 6.84 -35.05
C LEU A 9 -15.28 6.11 -34.19
N ARG A 10 -14.88 4.90 -34.55
CA ARG A 10 -13.80 4.17 -33.87
C ARG A 10 -12.48 4.95 -33.88
N THR A 11 -12.14 5.54 -35.01
CA THR A 11 -10.94 6.37 -35.15
C THR A 11 -10.99 7.61 -34.26
N ARG A 12 -12.09 8.30 -34.19
CA ARG A 12 -12.29 9.47 -33.31
C ARG A 12 -12.21 9.10 -31.82
N LEU A 13 -12.85 8.00 -31.40
CA LEU A 13 -12.76 7.52 -30.03
C LEU A 13 -11.33 7.16 -29.62
N LYS A 14 -10.54 6.56 -30.52
CA LYS A 14 -9.11 6.31 -30.32
C LYS A 14 -8.31 7.62 -30.18
N GLN A 15 -8.54 8.60 -31.05
CA GLN A 15 -7.88 9.91 -30.98
C GLN A 15 -8.18 10.64 -29.66
N LEU A 16 -9.43 10.57 -29.19
CA LEU A 16 -9.86 11.14 -27.91
C LEU A 16 -9.45 10.28 -26.70
N ARG A 17 -8.82 9.13 -26.92
CA ARG A 17 -8.43 8.17 -25.87
C ARG A 17 -9.60 7.69 -25.02
N LEU A 18 -10.79 7.57 -25.62
CA LEU A 18 -12.01 7.06 -25.00
C LEU A 18 -12.09 5.54 -25.19
N SER A 19 -11.16 4.83 -24.57
CA SER A 19 -11.00 3.40 -24.78
C SER A 19 -12.02 2.57 -24.01
N GLY A 20 -12.59 3.07 -22.91
CA GLY A 20 -13.71 2.44 -22.19
C GLY A 20 -14.97 2.45 -23.05
N VAL A 21 -15.30 3.62 -23.58
CA VAL A 21 -16.39 3.76 -24.56
C VAL A 21 -16.18 2.81 -25.74
N LEU A 22 -14.97 2.76 -26.31
CA LEU A 22 -14.67 1.91 -27.47
C LEU A 22 -14.88 0.40 -27.19
N GLU A 23 -14.62 -0.04 -25.96
CA GLU A 23 -14.77 -1.45 -25.54
C GLU A 23 -16.24 -1.82 -25.34
N THR A 24 -17.07 -0.93 -24.82
CA THR A 24 -18.45 -1.23 -24.41
C THR A 24 -19.50 -0.74 -25.39
N LEU A 25 -19.15 0.11 -26.36
CA LEU A 25 -20.10 0.79 -27.26
C LEU A 25 -21.05 -0.16 -27.98
N ASP A 26 -20.55 -1.27 -28.55
CA ASP A 26 -21.37 -2.23 -29.28
C ASP A 26 -22.39 -2.94 -28.33
N LEU A 27 -21.97 -3.21 -27.09
CA LEU A 27 -22.84 -3.76 -26.05
C LEU A 27 -23.93 -2.76 -25.64
N ARG A 28 -23.52 -1.52 -25.35
CA ARG A 28 -24.44 -0.47 -24.91
C ARG A 28 -25.45 -0.08 -26.00
N LEU A 29 -25.04 -0.10 -27.28
CA LEU A 29 -25.96 0.12 -28.40
C LEU A 29 -27.05 -0.93 -28.46
N ARG A 30 -26.71 -2.22 -28.26
CA ARG A 30 -27.70 -3.30 -28.22
C ARG A 30 -28.66 -3.13 -27.04
N GLN A 31 -28.13 -2.88 -25.84
CA GLN A 31 -28.94 -2.65 -24.64
C GLN A 31 -29.91 -1.47 -24.83
N ALA A 32 -29.41 -0.36 -25.39
CA ALA A 32 -30.22 0.83 -25.64
C ALA A 32 -31.38 0.57 -26.64
N GLN A 33 -31.15 -0.32 -27.62
CA GLN A 33 -32.20 -0.73 -28.56
C GLN A 33 -33.23 -1.66 -27.88
N ASP A 34 -32.77 -2.62 -27.10
CA ASP A 34 -33.63 -3.61 -26.44
C ASP A 34 -34.48 -2.99 -25.33
N GLU A 35 -33.92 -2.04 -24.58
CA GLU A 35 -34.55 -1.38 -23.43
C GLU A 35 -35.09 0.02 -23.74
N THR A 36 -35.01 0.47 -24.99
CA THR A 36 -35.52 1.79 -25.46
C THR A 36 -35.02 2.97 -24.62
N TRP A 37 -33.70 3.04 -24.36
CA TRP A 37 -33.09 4.12 -23.57
C TRP A 37 -33.25 5.48 -24.23
N ALA A 38 -33.41 6.52 -23.39
CA ALA A 38 -33.27 7.90 -23.87
C ALA A 38 -31.80 8.17 -24.26
N HIS A 39 -31.60 9.14 -25.18
CA HIS A 39 -30.25 9.45 -25.67
C HIS A 39 -29.29 9.90 -24.56
N LEU A 40 -29.82 10.60 -23.55
CA LEU A 40 -29.00 11.03 -22.40
C LEU A 40 -28.56 9.84 -21.53
N ASP A 41 -29.47 8.90 -21.25
CA ASP A 41 -29.15 7.70 -20.47
C ASP A 41 -28.06 6.85 -21.15
N PHE A 42 -28.15 6.74 -22.48
CA PHE A 42 -27.13 6.07 -23.28
C PHE A 42 -25.76 6.74 -23.16
N LEU A 43 -25.70 8.08 -23.27
CA LEU A 43 -24.46 8.83 -23.14
C LEU A 43 -23.88 8.73 -21.72
N GLU A 44 -24.72 8.84 -20.70
CA GLU A 44 -24.31 8.72 -19.30
C GLU A 44 -23.63 7.40 -19.04
N ARG A 45 -24.24 6.28 -19.44
CA ARG A 45 -23.69 4.92 -19.27
C ARG A 45 -22.37 4.73 -20.02
N LEU A 46 -22.22 5.30 -21.22
CA LEU A 46 -20.96 5.25 -21.95
C LEU A 46 -19.84 6.05 -21.26
N LEU A 47 -20.17 7.20 -20.70
CA LEU A 47 -19.22 8.02 -19.96
C LEU A 47 -18.83 7.36 -18.62
N GLU A 48 -19.80 6.72 -17.94
CA GLU A 48 -19.52 5.89 -16.75
C GLU A 48 -18.50 4.79 -17.06
N ASP A 49 -18.70 4.03 -18.14
CA ASP A 49 -17.78 2.97 -18.56
C ASP A 49 -16.35 3.50 -18.79
N GLU A 50 -16.19 4.70 -19.36
CA GLU A 50 -14.90 5.33 -19.56
C GLU A 50 -14.26 5.77 -18.22
N VAL A 51 -15.04 6.39 -17.35
CA VAL A 51 -14.59 6.84 -16.01
C VAL A 51 -14.15 5.63 -15.18
N GLU A 52 -14.96 4.59 -15.16
CA GLU A 52 -14.66 3.36 -14.41
C GLU A 52 -13.39 2.68 -14.92
N ARG A 53 -13.24 2.58 -16.24
CA ARG A 53 -12.01 2.05 -16.85
C ARG A 53 -10.77 2.87 -16.52
N ARG A 54 -10.89 4.19 -16.51
CA ARG A 54 -9.77 5.08 -16.10
C ARG A 54 -9.42 4.88 -14.64
N HIS A 55 -10.41 4.78 -13.76
CA HIS A 55 -10.20 4.51 -12.34
C HIS A 55 -9.49 3.16 -12.13
N HIS A 56 -9.96 2.10 -12.78
CA HIS A 56 -9.33 0.78 -12.73
C HIS A 56 -7.88 0.80 -13.20
N LYS A 57 -7.60 1.47 -14.32
CA LYS A 57 -6.23 1.61 -14.85
C LYS A 57 -5.32 2.38 -13.89
N GLN A 58 -5.79 3.50 -13.35
CA GLN A 58 -5.04 4.30 -12.39
C GLN A 58 -4.78 3.52 -11.10
N PHE A 59 -5.78 2.80 -10.58
CA PHE A 59 -5.64 1.95 -9.41
C PHE A 59 -4.59 0.85 -9.63
N ALA A 60 -4.65 0.14 -10.76
CA ALA A 60 -3.65 -0.87 -11.12
C ALA A 60 -2.21 -0.29 -11.20
N LEU A 61 -2.06 0.92 -11.74
CA LEU A 61 -0.77 1.61 -11.79
C LEU A 61 -0.27 2.00 -10.40
N ARG A 62 -1.14 2.48 -9.48
CA ARG A 62 -0.79 2.78 -8.09
C ARG A 62 -0.33 1.53 -7.35
N LEU A 63 -1.08 0.43 -7.45
CA LEU A 63 -0.70 -0.85 -6.86
C LEU A 63 0.66 -1.35 -7.35
N ARG A 64 0.91 -1.24 -8.66
CA ARG A 64 2.20 -1.62 -9.24
C ARG A 64 3.36 -0.77 -8.71
N ARG A 65 3.15 0.54 -8.54
CA ARG A 65 4.17 1.45 -7.98
C ARG A 65 4.40 1.20 -6.50
N ALA A 66 3.34 0.91 -5.75
CA ALA A 66 3.42 0.61 -4.34
C ALA A 66 4.18 -0.68 -4.02
N ALA A 67 4.31 -1.60 -4.99
CA ALA A 67 5.03 -2.87 -4.86
C ALA A 67 4.55 -3.77 -3.72
N PHE A 68 3.23 -3.80 -3.48
CA PHE A 68 2.62 -4.68 -2.47
C PHE A 68 2.67 -6.16 -2.86
N GLN A 69 2.61 -7.02 -1.85
CA GLN A 69 2.30 -8.43 -2.03
C GLN A 69 0.79 -8.57 -2.29
N ALA A 70 0.41 -9.27 -3.38
CA ALA A 70 -0.97 -9.30 -3.88
C ALA A 70 -2.04 -9.74 -2.87
N ASP A 71 -1.66 -10.51 -1.86
CA ASP A 71 -2.61 -11.15 -0.93
C ASP A 71 -2.84 -10.41 0.39
N LYS A 72 -2.24 -9.23 0.57
CA LYS A 72 -2.30 -8.48 1.83
C LYS A 72 -3.31 -7.35 1.77
N THR A 73 -4.58 -7.71 1.72
CA THR A 73 -5.70 -6.76 1.77
C THR A 73 -6.42 -6.82 3.12
N ILE A 74 -7.28 -5.82 3.40
CA ILE A 74 -8.00 -5.75 4.67
C ILE A 74 -9.06 -6.85 4.77
N GLU A 75 -9.64 -7.28 3.66
CA GLU A 75 -10.61 -8.36 3.57
C GLU A 75 -9.99 -9.72 3.91
N ARG A 76 -8.69 -9.88 3.66
CA ARG A 76 -7.92 -11.10 3.97
C ARG A 76 -7.23 -11.03 5.32
N PHE A 77 -7.36 -9.92 6.04
CA PHE A 77 -6.77 -9.79 7.36
C PHE A 77 -7.62 -10.51 8.40
N ASP A 78 -7.04 -11.54 9.04
CA ASP A 78 -7.72 -12.31 10.08
C ASP A 78 -7.67 -11.58 11.43
N PHE A 79 -8.73 -10.82 11.74
CA PHE A 79 -8.87 -10.14 13.02
C PHE A 79 -9.02 -11.10 14.20
N SER A 80 -9.49 -12.34 13.98
CA SER A 80 -9.65 -13.32 15.05
C SER A 80 -8.33 -13.81 15.61
N PHE A 81 -7.26 -13.69 14.81
CA PHE A 81 -5.91 -14.04 15.21
C PHE A 81 -5.31 -13.09 16.26
N ASN A 82 -5.76 -11.84 16.29
CA ASN A 82 -5.36 -10.80 17.23
C ASN A 82 -6.57 -10.21 17.95
N PRO A 83 -7.18 -10.92 18.93
CA PRO A 83 -8.40 -10.47 19.60
C PRO A 83 -8.26 -9.14 20.35
N GLN A 84 -7.03 -8.76 20.72
CA GLN A 84 -6.73 -7.48 21.38
C GLN A 84 -6.59 -6.31 20.40
N LEU A 85 -6.51 -6.59 19.09
CA LEU A 85 -6.44 -5.55 18.08
C LEU A 85 -7.78 -4.83 17.99
N ASN A 86 -7.76 -3.53 18.22
CA ASN A 86 -8.97 -2.71 18.07
C ASN A 86 -9.37 -2.63 16.59
N ARG A 87 -10.32 -3.48 16.19
CA ARG A 87 -10.84 -3.52 14.82
C ARG A 87 -11.40 -2.19 14.37
N GLN A 88 -12.11 -1.46 15.26
CA GLN A 88 -12.68 -0.15 14.91
C GLN A 88 -11.59 0.86 14.59
N ALA A 89 -10.50 0.89 15.34
CA ALA A 89 -9.37 1.76 15.06
C ALA A 89 -8.75 1.45 13.69
N VAL A 90 -8.59 0.16 13.34
CA VAL A 90 -8.11 -0.25 12.01
C VAL A 90 -9.06 0.20 10.90
N MET A 91 -10.37 0.01 11.09
CA MET A 91 -11.38 0.43 10.10
C MET A 91 -11.42 1.96 9.93
N ASN A 92 -11.20 2.72 11.02
CA ASN A 92 -11.06 4.18 10.94
C ASN A 92 -9.82 4.57 10.12
N LEU A 93 -8.67 3.91 10.31
CA LEU A 93 -7.50 4.15 9.47
C LEU A 93 -7.73 3.75 8.01
N ALA A 94 -8.51 2.71 7.74
CA ALA A 94 -8.90 2.32 6.38
C ALA A 94 -9.75 3.38 5.66
N THR A 95 -10.32 4.36 6.38
CA THR A 95 -10.92 5.55 5.75
C THR A 95 -9.89 6.45 5.08
N CYS A 96 -8.61 6.29 5.39
CA CYS A 96 -7.48 7.09 4.89
C CYS A 96 -7.52 8.58 5.28
N GLN A 97 -8.33 8.99 6.25
CA GLN A 97 -8.36 10.38 6.73
C GLN A 97 -7.02 10.82 7.33
N PHE A 98 -6.27 9.87 7.94
CA PHE A 98 -4.93 10.13 8.47
C PHE A 98 -3.95 10.64 7.40
N ILE A 99 -4.13 10.23 6.12
CA ILE A 99 -3.31 10.71 5.00
C ILE A 99 -3.58 12.19 4.73
N GLN A 100 -4.85 12.59 4.70
CA GLN A 100 -5.25 13.99 4.51
C GLN A 100 -4.78 14.89 5.65
N ARG A 101 -4.75 14.34 6.88
CA ARG A 101 -4.28 15.05 8.08
C ARG A 101 -2.76 14.96 8.29
N LYS A 102 -2.03 14.23 7.43
CA LYS A 102 -0.58 14.00 7.53
C LYS A 102 -0.15 13.29 8.82
N GLU A 103 -1.03 12.50 9.40
CA GLU A 103 -0.77 11.81 10.65
C GLU A 103 0.07 10.55 10.40
N ALA A 104 0.94 10.22 11.34
CA ALA A 104 1.70 8.98 11.28
C ALA A 104 0.88 7.80 11.85
N VAL A 105 1.19 6.59 11.39
CA VAL A 105 0.65 5.34 11.95
C VAL A 105 1.81 4.43 12.34
N LEU A 106 1.88 4.09 13.61
CA LEU A 106 2.93 3.24 14.16
C LEU A 106 2.34 1.88 14.53
N ILE A 107 2.75 0.84 13.83
CA ILE A 107 2.27 -0.53 14.05
C ILE A 107 3.41 -1.32 14.71
N VAL A 108 3.32 -1.52 16.01
CA VAL A 108 4.38 -2.15 16.81
C VAL A 108 3.94 -3.50 17.38
N GLY A 109 4.88 -4.39 17.65
CA GLY A 109 4.61 -5.66 18.28
C GLY A 109 5.49 -6.81 17.82
N GLN A 110 5.27 -7.99 18.36
CA GLN A 110 6.12 -9.17 18.13
C GLN A 110 6.18 -9.60 16.66
N THR A 111 7.25 -10.30 16.29
CA THR A 111 7.41 -10.84 14.93
C THR A 111 6.30 -11.86 14.61
N GLY A 112 5.73 -11.76 13.40
CA GLY A 112 4.71 -12.71 12.94
C GLY A 112 3.28 -12.41 13.37
N THR A 113 3.01 -11.28 14.04
CA THR A 113 1.66 -10.87 14.47
C THR A 113 0.80 -10.26 13.36
N GLY A 114 1.33 -10.05 12.16
CA GLY A 114 0.57 -9.50 11.04
C GLY A 114 0.82 -8.01 10.73
N LYS A 115 1.81 -7.35 11.36
CA LYS A 115 2.12 -5.92 11.15
C LYS A 115 2.29 -5.54 9.68
N SER A 116 3.16 -6.27 8.97
CA SER A 116 3.39 -6.03 7.53
C SER A 116 2.16 -6.37 6.66
N HIS A 117 1.25 -7.22 7.12
CA HIS A 117 -0.03 -7.44 6.45
C HIS A 117 -0.91 -6.21 6.62
N LEU A 118 -1.08 -5.76 7.87
CA LEU A 118 -1.93 -4.62 8.18
C LEU A 118 -1.44 -3.34 7.49
N SER A 119 -0.13 -3.05 7.51
CA SER A 119 0.42 -1.87 6.83
C SER A 119 0.17 -1.89 5.32
N GLN A 120 0.34 -3.04 4.66
CA GLN A 120 0.05 -3.18 3.25
C GLN A 120 -1.45 -3.12 2.96
N ALA A 121 -2.30 -3.69 3.83
CA ALA A 121 -3.76 -3.60 3.70
C ALA A 121 -4.24 -2.15 3.74
N LEU A 122 -3.73 -1.33 4.67
CA LEU A 122 -4.01 0.11 4.71
C LEU A 122 -3.49 0.83 3.46
N GLY A 123 -2.32 0.44 2.95
CA GLY A 123 -1.78 0.95 1.69
C GLY A 123 -2.65 0.59 0.48
N HIS A 124 -3.23 -0.61 0.42
CA HIS A 124 -4.19 -1.00 -0.61
C HIS A 124 -5.44 -0.10 -0.59
N GLU A 125 -5.98 0.17 0.62
CA GLU A 125 -7.12 1.10 0.77
C GLU A 125 -6.76 2.52 0.31
N ALA A 126 -5.55 2.99 0.63
CA ALA A 126 -5.07 4.28 0.16
C ALA A 126 -4.99 4.33 -1.39
N CYS A 127 -4.47 3.29 -2.04
CA CYS A 127 -4.46 3.19 -3.50
C CYS A 127 -5.87 3.19 -4.11
N ARG A 128 -6.85 2.50 -3.48
CA ARG A 128 -8.27 2.51 -3.90
C ARG A 128 -8.86 3.91 -3.86
N LYS A 129 -8.51 4.68 -2.83
CA LYS A 129 -8.98 6.07 -2.63
C LYS A 129 -8.21 7.12 -3.45
N GLY A 130 -7.26 6.68 -4.26
CA GLY A 130 -6.57 7.55 -5.20
C GLY A 130 -5.23 8.10 -4.73
N PHE A 131 -4.74 7.74 -3.55
CA PHE A 131 -3.45 8.17 -3.03
C PHE A 131 -2.29 7.42 -3.68
N ASP A 132 -1.19 8.12 -3.91
CA ASP A 132 0.08 7.51 -4.32
C ASP A 132 0.80 6.95 -3.10
N VAL A 133 1.10 5.64 -3.14
CA VAL A 133 1.69 4.92 -2.02
C VAL A 133 3.03 4.32 -2.43
N LEU A 134 3.99 4.35 -1.51
CA LEU A 134 5.27 3.66 -1.64
C LEU A 134 5.50 2.77 -0.41
N TYR A 135 5.69 1.47 -0.64
CA TYR A 135 6.02 0.49 0.40
C TYR A 135 7.46 0.03 0.25
N LEU A 136 8.23 0.12 1.33
CA LEU A 136 9.62 -0.29 1.37
C LEU A 136 9.98 -0.96 2.71
N ASN A 137 10.89 -1.92 2.66
CA ASN A 137 11.54 -2.41 3.86
C ASN A 137 12.61 -1.40 4.33
N ALA A 138 12.63 -1.07 5.62
CA ALA A 138 13.50 -0.06 6.19
C ALA A 138 14.98 -0.28 5.87
N ALA A 139 15.49 -1.51 5.99
CA ALA A 139 16.89 -1.79 5.73
C ALA A 139 17.26 -1.56 4.26
N LYS A 140 16.39 -1.97 3.32
CA LYS A 140 16.61 -1.73 1.88
C LYS A 140 16.56 -0.24 1.54
N MET A 141 15.64 0.49 2.14
CA MET A 141 15.49 1.94 1.97
C MET A 141 16.77 2.69 2.39
N LEU A 142 17.23 2.45 3.61
CA LEU A 142 18.43 3.10 4.15
C LEU A 142 19.70 2.69 3.38
N THR A 143 19.82 1.43 2.98
CA THR A 143 20.93 0.99 2.13
C THR A 143 20.93 1.71 0.77
N ALA A 144 19.76 1.92 0.19
CA ALA A 144 19.64 2.64 -1.08
C ALA A 144 20.01 4.12 -0.94
N LEU A 145 19.62 4.80 0.15
CA LEU A 145 20.02 6.18 0.43
C LEU A 145 21.53 6.28 0.64
N HIS A 146 22.11 5.39 1.44
CA HIS A 146 23.55 5.34 1.65
C HIS A 146 24.34 5.18 0.34
N ALA A 147 23.91 4.27 -0.53
CA ALA A 147 24.49 4.12 -1.87
C ALA A 147 24.37 5.41 -2.70
N GLY A 148 23.27 6.16 -2.54
CA GLY A 148 23.05 7.44 -3.19
C GLY A 148 24.06 8.53 -2.81
N ARG A 149 24.63 8.47 -1.62
CA ARG A 149 25.72 9.39 -1.20
C ARG A 149 27.01 9.14 -2.00
N ALA A 150 27.29 7.88 -2.34
CA ALA A 150 28.47 7.50 -3.08
C ALA A 150 28.37 7.83 -4.60
N ASP A 151 27.18 7.71 -5.19
CA ASP A 151 26.94 7.94 -6.62
C ASP A 151 26.32 9.30 -6.94
N GLY A 152 26.18 10.20 -5.94
CA GLY A 152 25.61 11.55 -6.10
C GLY A 152 24.10 11.57 -6.35
N SER A 153 23.38 10.46 -6.16
CA SER A 153 21.93 10.37 -6.39
C SER A 153 21.09 10.50 -5.10
N PHE A 154 21.71 10.87 -3.98
CA PHE A 154 21.05 10.93 -2.67
C PHE A 154 19.77 11.77 -2.72
N GLU A 155 19.86 13.01 -3.16
CA GLU A 155 18.74 13.94 -3.21
C GLU A 155 17.56 13.38 -4.05
N ARG A 156 17.87 12.83 -5.21
CA ARG A 156 16.85 12.19 -6.07
C ARG A 156 16.15 11.02 -5.37
N ARG A 157 16.91 10.20 -4.60
CA ARG A 157 16.35 9.06 -3.85
C ARG A 157 15.54 9.55 -2.66
N LEU A 158 16.01 10.57 -1.94
CA LEU A 158 15.27 11.19 -0.85
C LEU A 158 13.93 11.74 -1.35
N GLN A 159 13.92 12.50 -2.43
CA GLN A 159 12.71 13.04 -3.03
C GLN A 159 11.74 11.94 -3.51
N ALA A 160 12.24 10.80 -3.94
CA ALA A 160 11.39 9.64 -4.28
C ALA A 160 10.67 9.07 -3.05
N LEU A 161 11.23 9.18 -1.85
CA LEU A 161 10.61 8.77 -0.59
C LEU A 161 9.66 9.84 -0.02
N VAL A 162 9.96 11.10 -0.29
CA VAL A 162 9.17 12.23 0.18
C VAL A 162 7.92 12.45 -0.68
N ARG A 163 7.99 12.20 -1.99
CA ARG A 163 6.93 12.50 -2.97
C ARG A 163 5.59 11.79 -2.75
N PRO A 164 5.52 10.50 -2.40
CA PRO A 164 4.25 9.79 -2.23
C PRO A 164 3.38 10.39 -1.13
N ASP A 165 2.04 10.31 -1.29
CA ASP A 165 1.07 10.72 -0.27
C ASP A 165 1.20 9.87 0.99
N LEU A 166 1.51 8.58 0.82
CA LEU A 166 1.73 7.63 1.91
C LEU A 166 3.04 6.87 1.70
N LEU A 167 3.96 7.00 2.66
CA LEU A 167 5.15 6.16 2.75
C LEU A 167 4.96 5.08 3.80
N ILE A 168 5.18 3.81 3.43
CA ILE A 168 5.14 2.67 4.36
C ILE A 168 6.55 2.13 4.53
N ILE A 169 7.08 2.25 5.74
CA ILE A 169 8.41 1.76 6.14
C ILE A 169 8.22 0.50 6.98
N ASP A 170 8.50 -0.65 6.39
CA ASP A 170 8.28 -1.95 7.04
C ASP A 170 9.56 -2.47 7.71
N ASP A 171 9.39 -3.16 8.86
CA ASP A 171 10.47 -3.75 9.66
C ASP A 171 11.52 -2.73 10.14
N PHE A 172 11.08 -1.54 10.57
CA PHE A 172 11.97 -0.52 11.12
C PHE A 172 12.60 -0.96 12.45
N GLY A 173 13.89 -0.71 12.61
CA GLY A 173 14.63 -1.00 13.86
C GLY A 173 14.88 -2.49 14.11
N LEU A 174 14.76 -3.36 13.09
CA LEU A 174 15.09 -4.79 13.22
C LEU A 174 16.55 -5.00 13.64
N LYS A 175 17.42 -4.10 13.19
CA LYS A 175 18.83 -4.00 13.62
C LYS A 175 19.11 -2.57 14.08
N PRO A 176 20.06 -2.36 15.02
CA PRO A 176 20.51 -1.01 15.37
C PRO A 176 20.95 -0.25 14.11
N LEU A 177 20.54 1.00 14.00
CA LEU A 177 20.97 1.87 12.92
C LEU A 177 22.42 2.31 13.18
N ARG A 178 23.21 2.37 12.11
CA ARG A 178 24.58 2.85 12.16
C ARG A 178 24.71 4.07 11.25
N PRO A 179 25.52 5.06 11.61
CA PRO A 179 25.75 6.22 10.76
C PRO A 179 26.05 5.82 9.30
N PRO A 180 25.48 6.50 8.29
CA PRO A 180 24.61 7.68 8.38
C PRO A 180 23.10 7.36 8.41
N ALA A 181 22.68 6.14 8.68
CA ALA A 181 21.28 5.74 8.61
C ALA A 181 20.33 6.49 9.58
N PRO A 182 20.74 6.88 10.80
CA PRO A 182 19.92 7.74 11.67
C PRO A 182 19.65 9.10 11.04
N GLU A 183 20.67 9.76 10.47
CA GLU A 183 20.54 11.05 9.80
C GLU A 183 19.66 10.92 8.55
N ASP A 184 19.86 9.88 7.73
CA ASP A 184 19.04 9.61 6.55
C ASP A 184 17.56 9.42 6.91
N PHE A 185 17.28 8.73 8.02
CA PHE A 185 15.91 8.56 8.52
C PHE A 185 15.32 9.89 9.02
N PHE A 186 16.11 10.68 9.75
CA PHE A 186 15.70 12.01 10.19
C PHE A 186 15.36 12.92 9.01
N ASP A 187 16.19 12.94 7.96
CA ASP A 187 15.93 13.72 6.74
C ASP A 187 14.61 13.35 6.10
N ILE A 188 14.28 12.04 6.01
CA ILE A 188 12.98 11.58 5.49
C ILE A 188 11.84 12.12 6.35
N VAL A 189 11.93 12.01 7.68
CA VAL A 189 10.87 12.44 8.60
C VAL A 189 10.68 13.96 8.52
N ALA A 190 11.77 14.72 8.54
CA ALA A 190 11.74 16.18 8.49
C ALA A 190 11.12 16.68 7.18
N GLU A 191 11.61 16.19 6.04
CA GLU A 191 11.09 16.57 4.72
C GLU A 191 9.60 16.22 4.55
N ARG A 192 9.17 15.09 5.12
CA ARG A 192 7.76 14.68 5.05
C ARG A 192 6.86 15.46 6.00
N TYR A 193 7.38 15.87 7.15
CA TYR A 193 6.66 16.71 8.12
C TYR A 193 6.33 18.09 7.52
N ASP A 194 7.30 18.72 6.85
CA ASP A 194 7.15 20.06 6.27
C ASP A 194 6.29 20.07 4.99
N LYS A 195 6.08 18.91 4.38
CA LYS A 195 5.37 18.80 3.11
C LYS A 195 3.83 18.86 3.27
N PRO A 196 3.08 19.46 2.30
CA PRO A 196 1.62 19.53 2.31
C PRO A 196 0.88 18.17 2.31
N SER A 197 1.52 17.11 1.82
CA SER A 197 0.99 15.75 1.79
C SER A 197 2.09 14.78 2.23
N GLY A 198 1.89 13.99 3.25
CA GLY A 198 3.00 13.13 3.67
C GLY A 198 2.74 12.29 4.91
N ALA A 199 1.68 11.47 4.90
CA ALA A 199 1.48 10.48 5.96
C ALA A 199 2.52 9.35 5.88
N THR A 200 2.88 8.81 7.04
CA THR A 200 3.87 7.73 7.14
C THR A 200 3.34 6.59 7.99
N ILE A 201 3.42 5.36 7.49
CA ILE A 201 3.19 4.16 8.31
C ILE A 201 4.55 3.52 8.59
N ILE A 202 4.82 3.25 9.87
CA ILE A 202 6.03 2.51 10.28
C ILE A 202 5.61 1.23 10.98
N THR A 203 6.14 0.10 10.54
CA THR A 203 6.01 -1.14 11.31
C THR A 203 7.31 -1.46 12.02
N SER A 204 7.23 -1.90 13.28
CA SER A 204 8.40 -2.29 14.06
C SER A 204 8.10 -3.45 15.00
N ASN A 205 9.09 -4.27 15.23
CA ASN A 205 9.05 -5.27 16.30
C ASN A 205 9.65 -4.77 17.62
N ARG A 206 10.10 -3.51 17.66
CA ARG A 206 10.56 -2.80 18.85
C ARG A 206 9.41 -2.06 19.50
N ALA A 207 9.48 -1.88 20.81
CA ALA A 207 8.61 -0.96 21.53
C ALA A 207 8.97 0.49 21.16
N LEU A 208 7.99 1.40 21.20
CA LEU A 208 8.24 2.82 20.91
C LEU A 208 9.28 3.44 21.84
N SER A 209 9.34 3.00 23.10
CA SER A 209 10.34 3.41 24.09
C SER A 209 11.79 3.07 23.70
N GLU A 210 11.97 2.12 22.77
CA GLU A 210 13.29 1.73 22.29
C GLU A 210 13.75 2.56 21.06
N PHE A 211 12.86 3.34 20.44
CA PHE A 211 13.18 4.11 19.23
C PHE A 211 14.31 5.13 19.43
N PRO A 212 14.39 5.87 20.57
CA PRO A 212 15.53 6.75 20.80
C PRO A 212 16.89 6.04 20.76
N GLN A 213 16.97 4.82 21.30
CA GLN A 213 18.20 4.02 21.30
C GLN A 213 18.57 3.52 19.90
N LEU A 214 17.59 3.33 19.00
CA LEU A 214 17.84 2.89 17.61
C LEU A 214 18.53 3.99 16.80
N LEU A 215 18.23 5.25 17.09
CA LEU A 215 18.77 6.41 16.36
C LEU A 215 20.15 6.84 16.86
N GLY A 216 20.55 6.40 18.07
CA GLY A 216 21.90 6.56 18.58
C GLY A 216 22.27 7.98 19.04
N ASP A 217 21.81 9.03 18.35
CA ASP A 217 21.99 10.43 18.73
C ASP A 217 20.73 10.93 19.47
N PRO A 218 20.84 11.34 20.76
CA PRO A 218 19.69 11.78 21.53
C PRO A 218 18.99 13.02 20.97
N LEU A 219 19.71 13.94 20.33
CA LEU A 219 19.16 15.17 19.79
C LEU A 219 18.36 14.90 18.50
N LEU A 220 18.95 14.13 17.57
CA LEU A 220 18.27 13.67 16.36
C LEU A 220 17.06 12.81 16.70
N ALA A 221 17.21 11.92 17.71
CA ALA A 221 16.12 11.08 18.17
C ALA A 221 14.96 11.93 18.70
N SER A 222 15.20 12.89 19.59
CA SER A 222 14.16 13.77 20.11
C SER A 222 13.46 14.53 18.99
N ALA A 223 14.20 15.26 18.17
CA ALA A 223 13.62 16.10 17.11
C ALA A 223 12.86 15.31 16.04
N GLY A 224 13.35 14.13 15.66
CA GLY A 224 12.69 13.27 14.66
C GLY A 224 11.48 12.54 15.20
N LEU A 225 11.59 12.04 16.44
CA LEU A 225 10.50 11.31 17.08
C LEU A 225 9.36 12.24 17.51
N ASP A 226 9.66 13.47 17.97
CA ASP A 226 8.63 14.47 18.30
C ASP A 226 7.76 14.75 17.08
N ARG A 227 8.36 15.00 15.91
CA ARG A 227 7.62 15.20 14.65
C ARG A 227 6.80 13.98 14.24
N LEU A 228 7.36 12.78 14.42
CA LEU A 228 6.69 11.54 14.05
C LEU A 228 5.54 11.21 15.00
N PHE A 229 5.65 11.55 16.28
CA PHE A 229 4.69 11.17 17.32
C PHE A 229 3.63 12.24 17.60
N GLU A 230 3.82 13.48 17.16
CA GLU A 230 2.93 14.62 17.47
C GLU A 230 1.45 14.32 17.20
N SER A 231 1.16 13.56 16.14
CA SER A 231 -0.21 13.17 15.78
C SER A 231 -0.27 11.71 15.34
N ALA A 232 0.46 10.83 16.04
CA ALA A 232 0.58 9.44 15.61
C ALA A 232 -0.54 8.56 16.16
N HIS A 233 -1.08 7.72 15.27
CA HIS A 233 -1.92 6.58 15.67
C HIS A 233 -1.03 5.38 16.00
N VAL A 234 -1.12 4.88 17.23
CA VAL A 234 -0.35 3.71 17.67
C VAL A 234 -1.23 2.47 17.69
N ILE A 235 -0.81 1.44 16.96
CA ILE A 235 -1.42 0.12 16.96
C ILE A 235 -0.43 -0.88 17.55
N THR A 236 -0.75 -1.44 18.70
CA THR A 236 0.04 -2.50 19.31
C THR A 236 -0.53 -3.86 18.95
N MET A 237 0.30 -4.70 18.33
CA MET A 237 -0.08 -6.06 17.93
C MET A 237 0.62 -7.08 18.82
N THR A 238 -0.13 -7.70 19.71
CA THR A 238 0.32 -8.73 20.65
C THR A 238 -0.21 -10.09 20.21
N GLY A 239 0.44 -11.18 20.60
CA GLY A 239 -0.05 -12.53 20.35
C GLY A 239 0.98 -13.47 19.74
N VAL A 240 0.56 -14.71 19.48
CA VAL A 240 1.40 -15.76 18.92
C VAL A 240 1.73 -15.49 17.45
N SER A 241 2.90 -15.91 16.99
CA SER A 241 3.28 -15.74 15.57
C SER A 241 2.40 -16.60 14.65
N PHE A 242 1.71 -15.97 13.70
CA PHE A 242 0.97 -16.66 12.65
C PHE A 242 1.86 -17.59 11.80
N ARG A 243 3.11 -17.19 11.55
CA ARG A 243 4.10 -18.02 10.86
C ARG A 243 4.47 -19.27 11.64
N ALA A 244 4.61 -19.16 12.96
CA ALA A 244 4.90 -20.31 13.83
C ALA A 244 3.72 -21.29 13.85
N ARG A 245 2.48 -20.80 13.95
CA ARG A 245 1.27 -21.63 13.91
C ARG A 245 1.14 -22.41 12.60
N ASN A 246 1.40 -21.78 11.46
CA ASN A 246 1.34 -22.46 10.17
C ASN A 246 2.47 -23.47 10.00
N ARG A 247 3.67 -23.19 10.50
CA ARG A 247 4.78 -24.15 10.52
C ARG A 247 4.45 -25.39 11.34
N ASN A 248 3.87 -25.22 12.52
CA ASN A 248 3.47 -26.34 13.36
C ASN A 248 2.37 -27.18 12.67
N LYS A 249 1.38 -26.55 12.04
CA LYS A 249 0.38 -27.27 11.26
C LYS A 249 0.98 -28.07 10.09
N MET A 250 2.05 -27.58 9.45
CA MET A 250 2.75 -28.30 8.38
C MET A 250 3.57 -29.49 8.94
N LEU A 251 4.12 -29.37 10.14
CA LEU A 251 4.86 -30.45 10.80
C LEU A 251 3.93 -31.56 11.34
N ASP A 252 2.70 -31.20 11.69
CA ASP A 252 1.67 -32.12 12.18
C ASP A 252 0.89 -32.82 11.03
N MET A 253 1.14 -32.48 9.77
CA MET A 253 0.56 -33.18 8.63
C MET A 253 1.29 -34.52 8.42
N PRO A 254 0.57 -35.68 8.39
CA PRO A 254 1.19 -36.96 8.12
C PRO A 254 1.84 -36.92 6.70
N PRO A 255 2.96 -37.63 6.48
CA PRO A 255 3.62 -37.68 5.20
C PRO A 255 2.63 -38.18 4.14
N GLN A 256 2.43 -37.43 3.07
CA GLN A 256 1.67 -37.88 1.93
C GLN A 256 2.38 -39.09 1.33
N ASN A 257 1.87 -40.27 1.60
CA ASN A 257 2.38 -41.52 1.09
C ASN A 257 2.50 -41.48 -0.44
N GLY A 258 3.68 -41.91 -0.86
CA GLY A 258 4.14 -41.87 -2.23
C GLY A 258 3.20 -42.54 -3.24
N LYS A 259 3.34 -42.09 -4.47
CA LYS A 259 2.82 -42.73 -5.67
C LYS A 259 3.20 -44.21 -5.71
N PRO A 260 2.29 -45.13 -6.06
CA PRO A 260 2.66 -46.50 -6.32
C PRO A 260 3.58 -46.54 -7.52
N THR A 261 4.72 -47.18 -7.36
CA THR A 261 5.64 -47.54 -8.44
C THR A 261 4.91 -48.47 -9.40
N PRO A 262 4.95 -48.26 -10.71
CA PRO A 262 4.42 -49.25 -11.65
C PRO A 262 5.31 -50.50 -11.61
N SER A 263 4.71 -51.62 -11.25
CA SER A 263 5.32 -52.97 -11.37
C SER A 263 5.57 -53.29 -12.84
N GLN A 264 6.73 -53.78 -13.08
CA GLN A 264 7.19 -54.39 -14.35
C GLN A 264 6.35 -55.60 -14.74
#